data_b1b1b29e08bf35604161954bdd74ac68
#
_entry.id   b1b1b29e08bf35604161954bdd74ac68
#
_cell.length_a   1.000
_cell.length_b   1.000
_cell.length_c   1.000
_cell.angle_alpha   90.00
_cell.angle_beta   90.00
_cell.angle_gamma   90.00
#
_symmetry.space_group_name_H-M   'P 1'
#
loop_
_entity.id
_entity.type
_entity.pdbx_description
1 polymer ?
#
loop_
_entity_poly.entity_id
_entity_poly.type
_entity_poly.pdbx_seq_one_letter_code
_entity_poly.pdbx_strand_id
1 'polypeptide(L)'
;MCCDITNPEVIKPFIYDCLKRHKGRKDFRKLILEKGFTPDEYNKLKENDPATVDRILSTMAEEIATEIKNQSIEPFIVTAKERFDSSSGKVRLIGKEKPPHRIFDYIAVKSCENLWHRRLVIQQCSSIKDRGQVYGMRLIKRYMDEDERAANYAKTHKLRYTRKCRYYVKMDIRHCFQSIDRELLLSLMRRDIEKKENGEPILYLWHMLIDSYKEAGIDGLMIGSLPSQWAAQYMVSFIYRELAKQDGVSHIVIFMDDILVTSPNRRKLLKAVKKVRKYAEDRMHLTIKPNFAIRKMESKVIQYKGKDRRLDTGVDMMGYVVHRNGKVTIRARTFIHARRMVLRYQRNGRLTYKQAKRLISFKGAFTHSNCREVWKKYDLSKVFGYCAKVVSNYEKRKQNGRNMGTVQQ
;
A
#
# COMPACT_ATOMS: atom_id res chain seq x y z
N MET A 1 26.00 1.27 -5.82
CA MET A 1 26.58 1.20 -4.45
C MET A 1 25.43 0.88 -3.51
N CYS A 2 25.53 -0.10 -2.65
CA CYS A 2 24.60 -0.34 -1.55
C CYS A 2 25.05 0.53 -0.35
N CYS A 3 24.12 0.82 0.56
CA CYS A 3 24.48 1.50 1.80
C CYS A 3 25.30 0.54 2.69
N ASP A 4 26.32 1.05 3.34
CA ASP A 4 27.08 0.28 4.33
C ASP A 4 26.32 0.24 5.66
N ILE A 5 25.54 -0.82 5.88
CA ILE A 5 24.76 -0.99 7.12
C ILE A 5 25.57 -1.47 8.32
N THR A 6 26.88 -1.71 8.14
CA THR A 6 27.81 -1.96 9.23
C THR A 6 28.40 -0.68 9.81
N ASN A 7 28.12 0.47 9.18
CA ASN A 7 28.51 1.78 9.67
C ASN A 7 27.34 2.41 10.48
N PRO A 8 27.53 2.71 11.77
CA PRO A 8 26.50 3.31 12.63
C PRO A 8 25.90 4.59 12.08
N GLU A 9 26.70 5.50 11.51
CA GLU A 9 26.23 6.78 10.98
C GLU A 9 25.30 6.62 9.76
N VAL A 10 25.48 5.54 9.00
CA VAL A 10 24.60 5.22 7.85
C VAL A 10 23.23 4.72 8.30
N ILE A 11 23.16 3.90 9.36
CA ILE A 11 21.89 3.32 9.82
C ILE A 11 21.12 4.22 10.81
N LYS A 12 21.78 5.17 11.43
CA LYS A 12 21.20 6.13 12.40
C LYS A 12 19.93 6.83 11.89
N PRO A 13 19.90 7.37 10.64
CA PRO A 13 18.67 7.93 10.05
C PRO A 13 17.55 6.91 9.89
N PHE A 14 17.86 5.64 9.63
CA PHE A 14 16.86 4.59 9.44
C PHE A 14 16.21 4.21 10.78
N ILE A 15 17.00 4.15 11.85
CA ILE A 15 16.52 3.96 13.22
C ILE A 15 15.62 5.14 13.63
N TYR A 16 16.05 6.36 13.33
CA TYR A 16 15.26 7.57 13.61
C TYR A 16 13.89 7.52 12.91
N ASP A 17 13.83 7.14 11.63
CA ASP A 17 12.57 7.00 10.88
C ASP A 17 11.62 5.98 11.55
N CYS A 18 12.15 4.91 12.11
CA CYS A 18 11.39 3.93 12.89
C CYS A 18 10.87 4.56 14.20
N LEU A 19 11.76 5.13 15.00
CA LEU A 19 11.43 5.71 16.31
C LEU A 19 10.43 6.86 16.17
N LYS A 20 10.60 7.75 15.19
CA LYS A 20 9.69 8.86 14.92
C LYS A 20 8.23 8.41 14.81
N ARG A 21 7.98 7.25 14.21
CA ARG A 21 6.64 6.69 14.02
C ARG A 21 6.12 5.90 15.23
N HIS A 22 7.03 5.37 16.05
CA HIS A 22 6.67 4.35 17.05
C HIS A 22 7.00 4.74 18.49
N LYS A 23 7.78 5.82 18.73
CA LYS A 23 8.22 6.24 20.07
C LYS A 23 7.09 6.43 21.09
N GLY A 24 5.86 6.73 20.67
CA GLY A 24 4.71 6.84 21.59
C GLY A 24 4.10 5.52 22.05
N ARG A 25 4.56 4.37 21.56
CA ARG A 25 4.05 3.04 21.91
C ARG A 25 4.67 2.53 23.19
N LYS A 26 3.88 1.80 24.01
CA LYS A 26 4.35 1.23 25.28
C LYS A 26 5.51 0.24 25.11
N ASP A 27 5.46 -0.57 24.05
CA ASP A 27 6.50 -1.56 23.76
C ASP A 27 7.82 -0.91 23.32
N PHE A 28 7.79 0.21 22.60
CA PHE A 28 8.99 0.99 22.29
C PHE A 28 9.54 1.72 23.53
N ARG A 29 8.67 2.21 24.43
CA ARG A 29 9.12 2.73 25.73
C ARG A 29 9.91 1.66 26.48
N LYS A 30 9.38 0.44 26.56
CA LYS A 30 10.05 -0.67 27.24
C LYS A 30 11.43 -0.93 26.63
N LEU A 31 11.53 -1.01 25.29
CA LEU A 31 12.80 -1.18 24.59
C LEU A 31 13.84 -0.11 24.97
N ILE A 32 13.45 1.18 24.96
CA ILE A 32 14.37 2.28 25.28
C ILE A 32 14.88 2.17 26.74
N LEU A 33 14.00 1.83 27.67
CA LEU A 33 14.39 1.63 29.09
C LEU A 33 15.28 0.39 29.27
N GLU A 34 15.02 -0.69 28.55
CA GLU A 34 15.84 -1.92 28.54
C GLU A 34 17.26 -1.68 27.98
N LYS A 35 17.41 -0.68 27.11
CA LYS A 35 18.71 -0.21 26.61
C LYS A 35 19.46 0.73 27.59
N GLY A 36 18.98 0.85 28.84
CA GLY A 36 19.63 1.61 29.89
C GLY A 36 19.31 3.11 29.92
N PHE A 37 18.39 3.59 29.10
CA PHE A 37 17.96 4.99 29.13
C PHE A 37 16.92 5.22 30.22
N THR A 38 16.93 6.39 30.80
CA THR A 38 16.03 6.78 31.92
C THR A 38 14.63 7.15 31.41
N PRO A 39 13.60 7.14 32.28
CA PRO A 39 12.27 7.64 31.93
C PRO A 39 12.25 9.10 31.47
N ASP A 40 13.15 9.93 32.01
CA ASP A 40 13.29 11.35 31.62
C ASP A 40 13.82 11.46 30.17
N GLU A 41 14.84 10.70 29.83
CA GLU A 41 15.38 10.67 28.46
C GLU A 41 14.37 10.14 27.49
N TYR A 42 13.54 9.16 27.85
CA TYR A 42 12.43 8.74 26.99
C TYR A 42 11.41 9.86 26.78
N ASN A 43 11.13 10.70 27.78
CA ASN A 43 10.25 11.86 27.61
C ASN A 43 10.88 12.89 26.69
N LYS A 44 12.17 13.22 26.87
CA LYS A 44 12.93 14.10 25.98
C LYS A 44 12.97 13.58 24.53
N LEU A 45 13.11 12.26 24.33
CA LEU A 45 12.98 11.62 23.00
C LEU A 45 11.59 11.89 22.38
N LYS A 46 10.51 11.82 23.18
CA LYS A 46 9.16 12.13 22.68
C LYS A 46 9.00 13.59 22.26
N GLU A 47 9.64 14.49 22.99
CA GLU A 47 9.67 15.94 22.72
C GLU A 47 10.63 16.32 21.58
N ASN A 48 11.42 15.36 21.10
CA ASN A 48 12.46 15.52 20.06
C ASN A 48 13.61 16.43 20.53
N ASP A 49 14.02 16.33 21.81
CA ASP A 49 15.25 16.99 22.29
C ASP A 49 16.46 16.50 21.49
N PRO A 50 17.18 17.38 20.77
CA PRO A 50 18.19 16.96 19.79
C PRO A 50 19.33 16.16 20.40
N ALA A 51 19.85 16.57 21.57
CA ALA A 51 20.97 15.91 22.23
C ALA A 51 20.59 14.50 22.72
N THR A 52 19.42 14.36 23.34
CA THR A 52 18.91 13.06 23.81
C THR A 52 18.59 12.13 22.64
N VAL A 53 17.97 12.67 21.55
CA VAL A 53 17.68 11.89 20.34
C VAL A 53 18.97 11.37 19.73
N ASP A 54 19.99 12.23 19.58
CA ASP A 54 21.27 11.83 18.99
C ASP A 54 21.97 10.77 19.83
N ARG A 55 22.02 10.92 21.16
CA ARG A 55 22.62 9.95 22.08
C ARG A 55 21.94 8.57 21.97
N ILE A 56 20.60 8.53 22.02
CA ILE A 56 19.85 7.28 21.91
C ILE A 56 20.10 6.61 20.55
N LEU A 57 20.11 7.39 19.47
CA LEU A 57 20.33 6.88 18.13
C LEU A 57 21.76 6.36 17.97
N SER A 58 22.79 7.05 18.49
CA SER A 58 24.19 6.63 18.40
C SER A 58 24.40 5.29 19.11
N THR A 59 23.97 5.18 20.38
CA THR A 59 24.07 3.93 21.13
C THR A 59 23.41 2.76 20.41
N MET A 60 22.17 2.95 19.95
CA MET A 60 21.44 1.90 19.22
C MET A 60 22.09 1.57 17.87
N ALA A 61 22.63 2.55 17.16
CA ALA A 61 23.26 2.34 15.87
C ALA A 61 24.59 1.57 16.01
N GLU A 62 25.40 1.87 17.02
CA GLU A 62 26.65 1.16 17.32
C GLU A 62 26.40 -0.33 17.62
N GLU A 63 25.43 -0.62 18.50
CA GLU A 63 25.03 -1.99 18.81
C GLU A 63 24.56 -2.75 17.58
N ILE A 64 23.59 -2.19 16.84
CA ILE A 64 22.99 -2.83 15.67
C ILE A 64 24.01 -3.02 14.54
N ALA A 65 24.86 -2.02 14.27
CA ALA A 65 25.90 -2.14 13.26
C ALA A 65 26.91 -3.23 13.60
N THR A 66 27.23 -3.38 14.89
CA THR A 66 28.11 -4.45 15.39
C THR A 66 27.46 -5.84 15.23
N GLU A 67 26.18 -5.98 15.60
CA GLU A 67 25.43 -7.22 15.39
C GLU A 67 25.37 -7.63 13.90
N ILE A 68 25.13 -6.67 13.03
CA ILE A 68 25.12 -6.92 11.56
C ILE A 68 26.51 -7.31 11.07
N LYS A 69 27.56 -6.59 11.47
CA LYS A 69 28.95 -6.83 11.06
C LYS A 69 29.43 -8.23 11.47
N ASN A 70 29.11 -8.62 12.71
CA ASN A 70 29.51 -9.89 13.29
C ASN A 70 28.56 -11.04 12.93
N GLN A 71 27.49 -10.78 12.19
CA GLN A 71 26.41 -11.73 11.88
C GLN A 71 25.84 -12.40 13.14
N SER A 72 25.71 -11.63 14.22
CA SER A 72 25.27 -12.08 15.54
C SER A 72 23.88 -11.56 15.94
N ILE A 73 23.04 -11.22 14.94
CA ILE A 73 21.66 -10.81 15.18
C ILE A 73 20.89 -11.97 15.81
N GLU A 74 20.30 -11.71 16.98
CA GLU A 74 19.41 -12.67 17.65
C GLU A 74 18.19 -13.01 16.78
N PRO A 75 17.75 -14.29 16.75
CA PRO A 75 16.60 -14.69 15.97
C PRO A 75 15.34 -13.86 16.25
N PHE A 76 14.69 -13.38 15.22
CA PHE A 76 13.50 -12.54 15.36
C PHE A 76 12.27 -13.37 15.74
N ILE A 77 11.62 -13.01 16.85
CA ILE A 77 10.39 -13.65 17.29
C ILE A 77 9.19 -12.90 16.71
N VAL A 78 8.50 -13.56 15.80
CA VAL A 78 7.24 -13.10 15.19
C VAL A 78 6.06 -13.84 15.82
N THR A 79 5.02 -13.13 16.20
CA THR A 79 3.75 -13.73 16.62
C THR A 79 2.68 -13.49 15.56
N ALA A 80 2.04 -14.55 15.09
CA ALA A 80 0.94 -14.46 14.14
C ALA A 80 -0.41 -14.41 14.87
N LYS A 81 -1.32 -13.54 14.41
CA LYS A 81 -2.68 -13.42 14.93
C LYS A 81 -3.68 -13.35 13.79
N GLU A 82 -4.74 -14.12 13.92
CA GLU A 82 -5.87 -14.01 13.01
C GLU A 82 -6.63 -12.70 13.24
N ARG A 83 -6.94 -12.02 12.15
CA ARG A 83 -7.75 -10.80 12.16
C ARG A 83 -8.82 -10.87 11.09
N PHE A 84 -10.07 -10.68 11.51
CA PHE A 84 -11.19 -10.55 10.59
C PHE A 84 -11.17 -9.16 9.91
N ASP A 85 -11.08 -9.17 8.58
CA ASP A 85 -11.22 -7.96 7.76
C ASP A 85 -12.68 -7.76 7.38
N SER A 86 -13.37 -6.88 8.07
CA SER A 86 -14.78 -6.57 7.83
C SER A 86 -15.08 -5.97 6.45
N SER A 87 -14.07 -5.47 5.76
CA SER A 87 -14.22 -4.89 4.42
C SER A 87 -14.29 -5.96 3.34
N SER A 88 -13.51 -7.02 3.46
CA SER A 88 -13.47 -8.15 2.52
C SER A 88 -14.26 -9.38 3.01
N GLY A 89 -14.61 -9.45 4.30
CA GLY A 89 -15.25 -10.62 4.93
C GLY A 89 -14.30 -11.80 5.14
N LYS A 90 -12.98 -11.58 5.12
CA LYS A 90 -11.96 -12.64 5.21
C LYS A 90 -11.21 -12.56 6.53
N VAL A 91 -10.82 -13.71 7.06
CA VAL A 91 -9.82 -13.83 8.12
C VAL A 91 -8.44 -13.76 7.48
N ARG A 92 -7.56 -12.97 8.06
CA ARG A 92 -6.16 -12.81 7.62
C ARG A 92 -5.23 -13.10 8.80
N LEU A 93 -4.20 -13.88 8.56
CA LEU A 93 -3.10 -14.04 9.49
C LEU A 93 -2.20 -12.79 9.38
N ILE A 94 -2.10 -12.02 10.46
CA ILE A 94 -1.29 -10.80 10.51
C ILE A 94 -0.17 -11.03 11.50
N GLY A 95 1.06 -10.81 11.08
CA GLY A 95 2.21 -10.88 11.95
C GLY A 95 2.35 -9.65 12.84
N LYS A 96 2.85 -9.89 14.03
CA LYS A 96 3.23 -8.84 14.98
C LYS A 96 4.69 -9.02 15.35
N GLU A 97 5.47 -8.04 15.01
CA GLU A 97 6.90 -7.91 15.31
C GLU A 97 7.12 -7.23 16.66
N LYS A 98 8.17 -7.61 17.36
CA LYS A 98 8.67 -6.87 18.52
C LYS A 98 9.38 -5.57 18.06
N PRO A 99 9.55 -4.56 18.94
CA PRO A 99 10.24 -3.31 18.59
C PRO A 99 11.63 -3.46 18.00
N PRO A 100 12.56 -4.29 18.52
CA PRO A 100 13.87 -4.49 17.90
C PRO A 100 13.74 -4.96 16.43
N HIS A 101 12.98 -6.02 16.17
CA HIS A 101 12.72 -6.52 14.84
C HIS A 101 12.24 -5.40 13.88
N ARG A 102 11.33 -4.54 14.34
CA ARG A 102 10.82 -3.43 13.52
C ARG A 102 11.90 -2.40 13.16
N ILE A 103 12.91 -2.22 13.98
CA ILE A 103 14.06 -1.36 13.65
C ILE A 103 14.86 -1.97 12.51
N PHE A 104 15.14 -3.27 12.57
CA PHE A 104 15.81 -3.99 11.48
C PHE A 104 15.00 -3.98 10.18
N ASP A 105 13.67 -4.03 10.25
CA ASP A 105 12.80 -3.84 9.08
C ASP A 105 13.08 -2.52 8.35
N TYR A 106 13.21 -1.43 9.11
CA TYR A 106 13.53 -0.12 8.53
C TYR A 106 14.92 -0.10 7.92
N ILE A 107 15.90 -0.68 8.59
CA ILE A 107 17.29 -0.77 8.08
C ILE A 107 17.30 -1.58 6.77
N ALA A 108 16.69 -2.76 6.74
CA ALA A 108 16.64 -3.62 5.57
C ALA A 108 15.98 -2.94 4.35
N VAL A 109 14.87 -2.25 4.56
CA VAL A 109 14.17 -1.59 3.46
C VAL A 109 14.90 -0.36 2.98
N LYS A 110 15.42 0.46 3.90
CA LYS A 110 16.11 1.72 3.55
C LYS A 110 17.46 1.49 2.90
N SER A 111 18.20 0.48 3.33
CA SER A 111 19.47 0.12 2.69
C SER A 111 19.32 -0.34 1.24
N CYS A 112 18.15 -0.83 0.87
CA CYS A 112 17.81 -1.23 -0.49
C CYS A 112 17.19 -0.11 -1.35
N GLU A 113 17.22 1.16 -0.94
CA GLU A 113 16.51 2.24 -1.64
C GLU A 113 16.92 2.32 -3.13
N ASN A 114 18.21 2.21 -3.42
CA ASN A 114 18.74 2.19 -4.80
C ASN A 114 18.25 0.98 -5.62
N LEU A 115 18.02 -0.18 -4.97
CA LEU A 115 17.42 -1.35 -5.62
C LEU A 115 15.96 -1.05 -5.98
N TRP A 116 15.22 -0.51 -5.03
CA TRP A 116 13.81 -0.18 -5.25
C TRP A 116 13.64 0.84 -6.37
N HIS A 117 14.43 1.92 -6.41
CA HIS A 117 14.37 2.92 -7.48
C HIS A 117 14.62 2.35 -8.87
N ARG A 118 15.51 1.37 -9.01
CA ARG A 118 15.80 0.71 -10.29
C ARG A 118 14.76 -0.33 -10.70
N ARG A 119 14.18 -1.01 -9.73
CA ARG A 119 13.27 -2.13 -9.97
C ARG A 119 11.81 -1.74 -9.99
N LEU A 120 11.38 -0.85 -9.11
CA LEU A 120 9.99 -0.45 -9.04
C LEU A 120 9.68 0.64 -10.07
N VAL A 121 8.55 0.47 -10.73
CA VAL A 121 8.09 1.39 -11.78
C VAL A 121 7.02 2.35 -11.26
N ILE A 122 6.83 3.47 -11.96
CA ILE A 122 5.84 4.49 -11.58
C ILE A 122 4.40 3.98 -11.62
N GLN A 123 4.15 2.89 -12.34
CA GLN A 123 2.85 2.22 -12.45
C GLN A 123 2.52 1.32 -11.26
N GLN A 124 3.48 1.07 -10.37
CA GLN A 124 3.22 0.41 -9.08
C GLN A 124 2.79 1.46 -8.06
N CYS A 125 1.54 1.36 -7.60
CA CYS A 125 0.84 2.43 -6.88
C CYS A 125 0.59 2.12 -5.41
N SER A 126 1.27 1.14 -4.82
CA SER A 126 1.04 0.74 -3.44
C SER A 126 2.31 0.65 -2.64
N SER A 127 2.23 0.99 -1.35
CA SER A 127 3.32 0.88 -0.37
C SER A 127 4.61 1.64 -0.71
N ILE A 128 4.56 2.54 -1.66
CA ILE A 128 5.64 3.44 -2.06
C ILE A 128 5.23 4.86 -1.64
N LYS A 129 6.18 5.63 -1.11
CA LYS A 129 5.94 7.01 -0.71
C LYS A 129 5.31 7.80 -1.86
N ASP A 130 4.31 8.62 -1.56
CA ASP A 130 3.54 9.45 -2.49
C ASP A 130 2.74 8.66 -3.55
N ARG A 131 2.77 7.33 -3.50
CA ARG A 131 1.98 6.46 -4.36
C ARG A 131 0.98 5.66 -3.52
N GLY A 132 -0.30 5.86 -3.80
CA GLY A 132 -1.40 5.20 -3.10
C GLY A 132 -2.63 5.10 -3.99
N GLN A 133 -3.78 4.81 -3.40
CA GLN A 133 -5.05 4.66 -4.12
C GLN A 133 -5.38 5.87 -5.01
N VAL A 134 -5.16 7.08 -4.50
CA VAL A 134 -5.43 8.33 -5.23
C VAL A 134 -4.47 8.51 -6.40
N TYR A 135 -3.18 8.20 -6.19
CA TYR A 135 -2.18 8.25 -7.25
C TYR A 135 -2.52 7.28 -8.39
N GLY A 136 -2.81 6.01 -8.06
CA GLY A 136 -3.17 5.00 -9.06
C GLY A 136 -4.47 5.35 -9.80
N MET A 137 -5.47 5.87 -9.09
CA MET A 137 -6.70 6.36 -9.71
C MET A 137 -6.41 7.51 -10.69
N ARG A 138 -5.58 8.48 -10.30
CA ARG A 138 -5.17 9.60 -11.17
C ARG A 138 -4.38 9.13 -12.37
N LEU A 139 -3.56 8.10 -12.22
CA LEU A 139 -2.82 7.49 -13.32
C LEU A 139 -3.76 6.85 -14.35
N ILE A 140 -4.75 6.08 -13.90
CA ILE A 140 -5.79 5.51 -14.78
C ILE A 140 -6.56 6.64 -15.47
N LYS A 141 -6.99 7.66 -14.71
CA LYS A 141 -7.68 8.83 -15.27
C LYS A 141 -6.85 9.50 -16.36
N ARG A 142 -5.57 9.73 -16.12
CA ARG A 142 -4.65 10.33 -17.09
C ARG A 142 -4.64 9.54 -18.40
N TYR A 143 -4.51 8.22 -18.35
CA TYR A 143 -4.53 7.38 -19.54
C TYR A 143 -5.86 7.45 -20.30
N MET A 144 -7.00 7.55 -19.60
CA MET A 144 -8.31 7.73 -20.24
C MET A 144 -8.44 9.13 -20.88
N ASP A 145 -7.99 10.18 -20.19
CA ASP A 145 -8.02 11.55 -20.70
C ASP A 145 -7.12 11.72 -21.93
N GLU A 146 -5.93 11.15 -21.91
CA GLU A 146 -4.99 11.17 -23.05
C GLU A 146 -5.58 10.46 -24.27
N ASP A 147 -6.21 9.30 -24.04
CA ASP A 147 -6.87 8.52 -25.10
C ASP A 147 -8.09 9.24 -25.66
N GLU A 148 -8.87 9.92 -24.84
CA GLU A 148 -10.01 10.72 -25.27
C GLU A 148 -9.57 11.95 -26.07
N ARG A 149 -8.56 12.68 -25.60
CA ARG A 149 -8.01 13.83 -26.31
C ARG A 149 -7.45 13.44 -27.68
N ALA A 150 -6.68 12.35 -27.75
CA ALA A 150 -6.14 11.84 -29.01
C ALA A 150 -7.24 11.42 -29.99
N ALA A 151 -8.30 10.79 -29.50
CA ALA A 151 -9.44 10.40 -30.34
C ALA A 151 -10.24 11.62 -30.85
N ASN A 152 -10.42 12.64 -30.03
CA ASN A 152 -11.10 13.87 -30.43
C ASN A 152 -10.25 14.65 -31.45
N TYR A 153 -8.95 14.78 -31.22
CA TYR A 153 -8.04 15.39 -32.18
C TYR A 153 -8.08 14.69 -33.54
N ALA A 154 -7.96 13.37 -33.53
CA ALA A 154 -8.04 12.57 -34.78
C ALA A 154 -9.38 12.74 -35.50
N LYS A 155 -10.49 12.81 -34.76
CA LYS A 155 -11.82 13.07 -35.32
C LYS A 155 -11.87 14.43 -36.03
N THR A 156 -11.37 15.49 -35.34
CA THR A 156 -11.38 16.86 -35.89
C THR A 156 -10.51 16.97 -37.16
N HIS A 157 -9.38 16.28 -37.20
CA HIS A 157 -8.42 16.34 -38.30
C HIS A 157 -8.64 15.18 -39.35
N LYS A 158 -9.75 14.42 -39.24
CA LYS A 158 -10.07 13.29 -40.13
C LYS A 158 -8.96 12.21 -40.15
N LEU A 159 -8.20 12.06 -39.06
CA LEU A 159 -7.16 11.05 -38.95
C LEU A 159 -7.68 9.73 -38.40
N ARG A 160 -7.02 8.62 -38.76
CA ARG A 160 -7.30 7.31 -38.15
C ARG A 160 -6.65 7.22 -36.77
N TYR A 161 -7.44 6.90 -35.76
CA TYR A 161 -6.95 6.65 -34.41
C TYR A 161 -7.62 5.42 -33.81
N THR A 162 -6.80 4.53 -33.24
CA THR A 162 -7.29 3.38 -32.47
C THR A 162 -7.04 3.63 -31.00
N ARG A 163 -8.09 3.71 -30.20
CA ARG A 163 -8.02 3.99 -28.78
C ARG A 163 -7.15 2.96 -28.05
N LYS A 164 -6.16 3.43 -27.31
CA LYS A 164 -5.24 2.63 -26.49
C LYS A 164 -5.96 1.96 -25.31
N CYS A 165 -6.99 2.60 -24.78
CA CYS A 165 -7.82 2.09 -23.70
C CYS A 165 -9.14 1.45 -24.20
N ARG A 166 -9.18 0.93 -25.45
CA ARG A 166 -10.39 0.32 -26.02
C ARG A 166 -10.86 -0.92 -25.28
N TYR A 167 -9.94 -1.74 -24.83
CA TYR A 167 -10.18 -2.92 -24.01
C TYR A 167 -9.33 -2.85 -22.74
N TYR A 168 -9.82 -3.47 -21.67
CA TYR A 168 -9.05 -3.65 -20.46
C TYR A 168 -9.32 -5.01 -19.84
N VAL A 169 -8.37 -5.46 -19.03
CA VAL A 169 -8.48 -6.61 -18.17
C VAL A 169 -7.96 -6.24 -16.77
N LYS A 170 -8.64 -6.76 -15.75
CA LYS A 170 -8.12 -6.79 -14.40
C LYS A 170 -7.74 -8.22 -14.05
N MET A 171 -6.56 -8.37 -13.51
CA MET A 171 -6.02 -9.62 -13.01
C MET A 171 -5.68 -9.47 -11.54
N ASP A 172 -5.72 -10.55 -10.79
CA ASP A 172 -5.45 -10.60 -9.36
C ASP A 172 -4.50 -11.78 -9.07
N ILE A 173 -3.46 -11.54 -8.31
CA ILE A 173 -2.53 -12.60 -7.89
C ILE A 173 -3.15 -13.33 -6.69
N ARG A 174 -3.28 -14.65 -6.80
CA ARG A 174 -3.89 -15.46 -5.75
C ARG A 174 -2.98 -15.48 -4.53
N HIS A 175 -3.53 -15.09 -3.35
CA HIS A 175 -2.81 -15.09 -2.07
C HIS A 175 -1.40 -14.47 -2.14
N CYS A 176 -1.27 -13.31 -2.80
CA CYS A 176 0.00 -12.72 -3.24
C CYS A 176 1.12 -12.83 -2.19
N PHE A 177 0.90 -12.38 -0.95
CA PHE A 177 1.92 -12.43 0.11
C PHE A 177 2.29 -13.88 0.49
N GLN A 178 1.28 -14.72 0.72
CA GLN A 178 1.49 -16.11 1.14
C GLN A 178 2.09 -17.00 0.04
N SER A 179 1.90 -16.62 -1.24
CA SER A 179 2.39 -17.39 -2.39
C SER A 179 3.80 -16.98 -2.82
N ILE A 180 4.39 -15.94 -2.23
CA ILE A 180 5.76 -15.56 -2.60
C ILE A 180 6.73 -16.63 -2.10
N ASP A 181 7.44 -17.23 -3.05
CA ASP A 181 8.54 -18.14 -2.79
C ASP A 181 9.73 -17.35 -2.23
N ARG A 182 10.11 -17.65 -0.99
CA ARG A 182 11.17 -16.94 -0.24
C ARG A 182 12.54 -17.19 -0.83
N GLU A 183 12.82 -18.42 -1.25
CA GLU A 183 14.11 -18.79 -1.83
C GLU A 183 14.30 -18.09 -3.18
N LEU A 184 13.26 -18.09 -4.01
CA LEU A 184 13.27 -17.33 -5.26
C LEU A 184 13.45 -15.84 -5.00
N LEU A 185 12.73 -15.25 -4.03
CA LEU A 185 12.88 -13.84 -3.65
C LEU A 185 14.33 -13.52 -3.27
N LEU A 186 14.90 -14.29 -2.34
CA LEU A 186 16.25 -14.06 -1.85
C LEU A 186 17.30 -14.30 -2.95
N SER A 187 17.10 -15.28 -3.83
CA SER A 187 17.98 -15.51 -4.98
C SER A 187 17.98 -14.35 -5.98
N LEU A 188 16.79 -13.79 -6.24
CA LEU A 188 16.66 -12.61 -7.10
C LEU A 188 17.28 -11.34 -6.46
N MET A 189 17.13 -11.16 -5.15
CA MET A 189 17.77 -10.07 -4.42
C MET A 189 19.30 -10.26 -4.41
N ARG A 190 19.79 -11.47 -4.16
CA ARG A 190 21.22 -11.80 -4.23
C ARG A 190 21.78 -11.40 -5.60
N ARG A 191 21.19 -11.85 -6.68
CA ARG A 191 21.62 -11.50 -8.06
C ARG A 191 21.74 -9.98 -8.27
N ASP A 192 20.83 -9.20 -7.68
CA ASP A 192 20.77 -7.76 -7.88
C ASP A 192 21.69 -6.96 -6.92
N ILE A 193 22.12 -7.55 -5.81
CA ILE A 193 22.86 -6.92 -4.70
C ILE A 193 24.29 -7.46 -4.54
N GLU A 194 24.52 -8.77 -4.67
CA GLU A 194 25.78 -9.47 -4.31
C GLU A 194 27.04 -8.82 -4.92
N LYS A 195 26.96 -8.45 -6.20
CA LYS A 195 28.11 -7.83 -6.91
C LYS A 195 28.34 -6.36 -6.54
N LYS A 196 27.67 -5.86 -5.51
CA LYS A 196 27.79 -4.48 -5.07
C LYS A 196 28.54 -4.42 -3.76
N GLU A 197 29.38 -3.41 -3.67
CA GLU A 197 30.00 -3.06 -2.40
C GLU A 197 28.92 -3.00 -1.29
N ASN A 198 29.19 -3.56 -0.12
CA ASN A 198 28.31 -3.65 1.04
C ASN A 198 27.00 -4.44 0.80
N GLY A 199 27.01 -5.37 -0.16
CA GLY A 199 25.82 -6.18 -0.47
C GLY A 199 25.57 -7.31 0.52
N GLU A 200 26.61 -7.99 0.99
CA GLU A 200 26.49 -9.16 1.87
C GLU A 200 25.82 -8.88 3.22
N PRO A 201 26.16 -7.81 3.96
CA PRO A 201 25.44 -7.50 5.21
C PRO A 201 23.94 -7.28 5.01
N ILE A 202 23.56 -6.66 3.88
CA ILE A 202 22.15 -6.43 3.52
C ILE A 202 21.45 -7.78 3.24
N LEU A 203 22.09 -8.68 2.49
CA LEU A 203 21.54 -10.00 2.21
C LEU A 203 21.42 -10.83 3.48
N TYR A 204 22.41 -10.81 4.37
CA TYR A 204 22.32 -11.43 5.68
C TYR A 204 21.09 -10.96 6.47
N LEU A 205 20.90 -9.63 6.57
CA LEU A 205 19.74 -9.07 7.27
C LEU A 205 18.41 -9.51 6.63
N TRP A 206 18.32 -9.55 5.30
CA TRP A 206 17.12 -10.02 4.62
C TRP A 206 16.84 -11.50 4.87
N HIS A 207 17.87 -12.35 4.92
CA HIS A 207 17.72 -13.76 5.31
C HIS A 207 17.15 -13.88 6.71
N MET A 208 17.72 -13.20 7.70
CA MET A 208 17.26 -13.23 9.09
C MET A 208 15.78 -12.82 9.22
N LEU A 209 15.35 -11.75 8.50
CA LEU A 209 13.98 -11.30 8.52
C LEU A 209 13.01 -12.29 7.87
N ILE A 210 13.36 -12.85 6.72
CA ILE A 210 12.51 -13.79 5.98
C ILE A 210 12.42 -15.14 6.69
N ASP A 211 13.48 -15.62 7.30
CA ASP A 211 13.51 -16.89 8.05
C ASP A 211 12.62 -16.81 9.29
N SER A 212 12.56 -15.65 9.96
CA SER A 212 11.66 -15.44 11.10
C SER A 212 10.18 -15.68 10.76
N TYR A 213 9.77 -15.46 9.52
CA TYR A 213 8.39 -15.76 9.07
C TYR A 213 8.16 -17.25 8.94
N LYS A 214 9.18 -18.01 8.48
CA LYS A 214 9.12 -19.47 8.39
C LYS A 214 9.00 -20.11 9.77
N GLU A 215 9.81 -19.67 10.72
CA GLU A 215 9.79 -20.12 12.12
C GLU A 215 8.44 -19.82 12.80
N ALA A 216 7.80 -18.72 12.44
CA ALA A 216 6.46 -18.38 12.91
C ALA A 216 5.31 -19.15 12.22
N GLY A 217 5.62 -20.10 11.32
CA GLY A 217 4.61 -20.86 10.56
C GLY A 217 3.83 -20.03 9.55
N ILE A 218 4.40 -18.92 9.07
CA ILE A 218 3.76 -18.04 8.09
C ILE A 218 4.21 -18.46 6.69
N ASP A 219 3.28 -18.78 5.80
CA ASP A 219 3.57 -19.03 4.39
C ASP A 219 3.99 -17.75 3.67
N GLY A 220 4.98 -17.84 2.79
CA GLY A 220 5.47 -16.73 1.99
C GLY A 220 5.91 -15.54 2.83
N LEU A 221 5.31 -14.37 2.62
CA LEU A 221 5.61 -13.13 3.30
C LEU A 221 4.55 -12.75 4.33
N MET A 222 4.99 -12.23 5.45
CA MET A 222 4.14 -11.80 6.55
C MET A 222 3.31 -10.56 6.20
N ILE A 223 1.98 -10.65 6.34
CA ILE A 223 1.11 -9.48 6.20
C ILE A 223 1.30 -8.55 7.41
N GLY A 224 1.61 -7.30 7.13
CA GLY A 224 1.80 -6.25 8.14
C GLY A 224 3.25 -5.83 8.36
N SER A 225 4.22 -6.58 7.85
CA SER A 225 5.64 -6.23 7.85
C SER A 225 5.96 -5.19 6.76
N LEU A 226 6.91 -4.31 7.06
CA LEU A 226 7.41 -3.33 6.09
C LEU A 226 8.27 -4.01 4.99
N PRO A 227 9.23 -4.88 5.28
CA PRO A 227 9.98 -5.64 4.28
C PRO A 227 9.08 -6.43 3.33
N SER A 228 8.06 -7.11 3.85
CA SER A 228 7.12 -7.88 3.04
C SER A 228 6.43 -7.05 1.96
N GLN A 229 6.07 -5.80 2.28
CA GLN A 229 5.42 -4.91 1.32
C GLN A 229 6.36 -4.56 0.15
N TRP A 230 7.62 -4.26 0.44
CA TRP A 230 8.62 -3.92 -0.57
C TRP A 230 9.05 -5.13 -1.38
N ALA A 231 9.26 -6.27 -0.73
CA ALA A 231 9.57 -7.55 -1.38
C ALA A 231 8.45 -7.98 -2.33
N ALA A 232 7.18 -7.87 -1.93
CA ALA A 232 6.05 -8.16 -2.81
C ALA A 232 6.02 -7.24 -4.03
N GLN A 233 6.26 -5.93 -3.85
CA GLN A 233 6.36 -4.99 -4.98
C GLN A 233 7.53 -5.32 -5.90
N TYR A 234 8.67 -5.74 -5.34
CA TYR A 234 9.83 -6.19 -6.11
C TYR A 234 9.47 -7.41 -6.97
N MET A 235 8.87 -8.44 -6.39
CA MET A 235 8.42 -9.63 -7.13
C MET A 235 7.43 -9.29 -8.25
N VAL A 236 6.44 -8.46 -7.97
CA VAL A 236 5.43 -8.03 -8.97
C VAL A 236 6.04 -7.16 -10.06
N SER A 237 7.17 -6.49 -9.82
CA SER A 237 7.87 -5.72 -10.84
C SER A 237 8.36 -6.57 -12.04
N PHE A 238 8.63 -7.85 -11.84
CA PHE A 238 9.00 -8.77 -12.92
C PHE A 238 7.78 -9.08 -13.81
N ILE A 239 6.60 -9.25 -13.21
CA ILE A 239 5.33 -9.43 -13.93
C ILE A 239 5.02 -8.18 -14.77
N TYR A 240 5.24 -6.97 -14.22
CA TYR A 240 5.09 -5.73 -14.97
C TYR A 240 5.99 -5.70 -16.22
N ARG A 241 7.27 -6.05 -16.06
CA ARG A 241 8.23 -6.02 -17.18
C ARG A 241 7.87 -7.03 -18.26
N GLU A 242 7.38 -8.19 -17.87
CA GLU A 242 6.92 -9.18 -18.83
C GLU A 242 5.66 -8.70 -19.58
N LEU A 243 4.70 -8.07 -18.87
CA LEU A 243 3.53 -7.43 -19.51
C LEU A 243 3.93 -6.33 -20.47
N ALA A 244 4.88 -5.48 -20.10
CA ALA A 244 5.32 -4.35 -20.90
C ALA A 244 5.98 -4.76 -22.22
N LYS A 245 6.54 -5.97 -22.30
CA LYS A 245 7.12 -6.55 -23.54
C LYS A 245 6.05 -7.08 -24.51
N GLN A 246 4.80 -7.27 -24.06
CA GLN A 246 3.80 -7.93 -24.87
C GLN A 246 3.19 -6.98 -25.90
N ASP A 247 3.14 -7.44 -27.17
CA ASP A 247 2.46 -6.69 -28.24
C ASP A 247 0.98 -6.43 -27.91
N GLY A 248 0.56 -5.22 -28.16
CA GLY A 248 -0.81 -4.78 -27.93
C GLY A 248 -1.12 -4.38 -26.47
N VAL A 249 -0.17 -4.41 -25.56
CA VAL A 249 -0.29 -3.80 -24.23
C VAL A 249 -0.01 -2.30 -24.36
N SER A 250 -0.96 -1.46 -23.90
CA SER A 250 -0.82 0.00 -23.98
C SER A 250 -0.47 0.62 -22.63
N HIS A 251 -1.23 0.29 -21.59
CA HIS A 251 -0.98 0.81 -20.25
C HIS A 251 -1.15 -0.30 -19.22
N ILE A 252 -0.35 -0.22 -18.18
CA ILE A 252 -0.37 -1.13 -17.04
C ILE A 252 -0.48 -0.29 -15.77
N VAL A 253 -1.29 -0.69 -14.81
CA VAL A 253 -1.33 -0.10 -13.47
C VAL A 253 -1.42 -1.24 -12.47
N ILE A 254 -0.56 -1.20 -11.44
CA ILE A 254 -0.48 -2.24 -10.41
C ILE A 254 -0.76 -1.62 -9.05
N PHE A 255 -1.65 -2.24 -8.29
CA PHE A 255 -1.92 -1.90 -6.91
C PHE A 255 -1.91 -3.17 -6.06
N MET A 256 -0.79 -3.45 -5.40
CA MET A 256 -0.51 -4.72 -4.71
C MET A 256 -0.66 -5.91 -5.67
N ASP A 257 -1.64 -6.76 -5.42
CA ASP A 257 -2.04 -7.95 -6.17
C ASP A 257 -2.95 -7.67 -7.36
N ASP A 258 -3.57 -6.49 -7.42
CA ASP A 258 -4.45 -6.05 -8.51
C ASP A 258 -3.64 -5.48 -9.69
N ILE A 259 -3.76 -6.06 -10.87
CA ILE A 259 -3.09 -5.65 -12.11
C ILE A 259 -4.13 -5.24 -13.14
N LEU A 260 -4.08 -3.99 -13.59
CA LEU A 260 -4.87 -3.47 -14.72
C LEU A 260 -4.00 -3.39 -15.97
N VAL A 261 -4.52 -3.89 -17.08
CA VAL A 261 -3.87 -3.76 -18.40
C VAL A 261 -4.89 -3.24 -19.41
N THR A 262 -4.49 -2.28 -20.25
CA THR A 262 -5.31 -1.77 -21.37
C THR A 262 -4.70 -2.13 -22.72
N SER A 263 -5.54 -2.16 -23.74
CA SER A 263 -5.14 -2.54 -25.11
C SER A 263 -6.10 -1.97 -26.17
N PRO A 264 -5.62 -1.64 -27.37
CA PRO A 264 -6.46 -1.36 -28.51
C PRO A 264 -7.11 -2.62 -29.10
N ASN A 265 -6.55 -3.81 -28.84
CA ASN A 265 -6.93 -5.07 -29.48
C ASN A 265 -7.23 -6.19 -28.47
N ARG A 266 -8.44 -6.73 -28.51
CA ARG A 266 -8.91 -7.78 -27.60
C ARG A 266 -8.10 -9.09 -27.73
N ARG A 267 -7.78 -9.51 -28.97
CA ARG A 267 -7.05 -10.77 -29.21
C ARG A 267 -5.61 -10.68 -28.73
N LYS A 268 -4.91 -9.56 -29.02
CA LYS A 268 -3.55 -9.30 -28.53
C LYS A 268 -3.52 -9.25 -27.00
N LEU A 269 -4.49 -8.58 -26.36
CA LEU A 269 -4.60 -8.54 -24.91
C LEU A 269 -4.79 -9.94 -24.30
N LEU A 270 -5.65 -10.77 -24.89
CA LEU A 270 -5.84 -12.16 -24.40
C LEU A 270 -4.55 -12.97 -24.53
N LYS A 271 -3.82 -12.82 -25.64
CA LYS A 271 -2.52 -13.49 -25.87
C LYS A 271 -1.49 -13.04 -24.84
N ALA A 272 -1.40 -11.72 -24.56
CA ALA A 272 -0.51 -11.15 -23.58
C ALA A 272 -0.82 -11.69 -22.17
N VAL A 273 -2.08 -11.71 -21.76
CA VAL A 273 -2.51 -12.25 -20.45
C VAL A 273 -2.14 -13.73 -20.31
N LYS A 274 -2.38 -14.56 -21.32
CA LYS A 274 -2.01 -15.98 -21.30
C LYS A 274 -0.50 -16.19 -21.12
N LYS A 275 0.32 -15.44 -21.87
CA LYS A 275 1.78 -15.50 -21.75
C LYS A 275 2.27 -15.10 -20.37
N VAL A 276 1.74 -13.99 -19.84
CA VAL A 276 2.16 -13.46 -18.53
C VAL A 276 1.70 -14.38 -17.39
N ARG A 277 0.52 -15.00 -17.50
CA ARG A 277 0.10 -16.01 -16.54
C ARG A 277 1.08 -17.18 -16.48
N LYS A 278 1.48 -17.70 -17.65
CA LYS A 278 2.48 -18.77 -17.72
C LYS A 278 3.83 -18.31 -17.13
N TYR A 279 4.29 -17.11 -17.48
CA TYR A 279 5.50 -16.52 -16.88
C TYR A 279 5.43 -16.39 -15.36
N ALA A 280 4.30 -15.89 -14.84
CA ALA A 280 4.09 -15.75 -13.41
C ALA A 280 4.15 -17.11 -12.69
N GLU A 281 3.59 -18.16 -13.29
CA GLU A 281 3.60 -19.51 -12.74
C GLU A 281 5.00 -20.15 -12.85
N ASP A 282 5.57 -20.18 -14.06
CA ASP A 282 6.82 -20.91 -14.35
C ASP A 282 8.07 -20.23 -13.78
N ARG A 283 8.08 -18.88 -13.67
CA ARG A 283 9.28 -18.11 -13.31
C ARG A 283 9.19 -17.35 -12.00
N MET A 284 7.99 -17.04 -11.57
CA MET A 284 7.78 -16.24 -10.34
C MET A 284 7.10 -17.05 -9.24
N HIS A 285 6.69 -18.28 -9.53
CA HIS A 285 5.93 -19.18 -8.65
C HIS A 285 4.65 -18.52 -8.11
N LEU A 286 4.05 -17.61 -8.91
CA LEU A 286 2.86 -16.86 -8.56
C LEU A 286 1.68 -17.21 -9.48
N THR A 287 0.55 -17.51 -8.89
CA THR A 287 -0.67 -17.86 -9.63
C THR A 287 -1.53 -16.61 -9.85
N ILE A 288 -1.71 -16.20 -11.10
CA ILE A 288 -2.73 -15.21 -11.48
C ILE A 288 -4.07 -15.93 -11.64
N LYS A 289 -5.11 -15.46 -10.93
CA LYS A 289 -6.45 -16.07 -10.94
C LYS A 289 -7.00 -16.25 -12.35
N PRO A 290 -7.64 -17.40 -12.65
CA PRO A 290 -8.16 -17.68 -14.01
C PRO A 290 -9.42 -16.88 -14.36
N ASN A 291 -10.14 -16.35 -13.39
CA ASN A 291 -11.44 -15.69 -13.55
C ASN A 291 -11.33 -14.21 -13.97
N PHE A 292 -10.44 -13.90 -14.92
CA PHE A 292 -10.36 -12.57 -15.51
C PHE A 292 -11.31 -12.43 -16.71
N ALA A 293 -11.79 -11.21 -16.94
CA ALA A 293 -12.61 -10.90 -18.12
C ALA A 293 -12.04 -9.69 -18.85
N ILE A 294 -11.86 -9.83 -20.16
CA ILE A 294 -11.52 -8.68 -21.01
C ILE A 294 -12.82 -7.93 -21.31
N ARG A 295 -12.85 -6.67 -20.90
CA ARG A 295 -13.99 -5.77 -21.05
C ARG A 295 -13.68 -4.68 -22.07
N LYS A 296 -14.71 -4.26 -22.81
CA LYS A 296 -14.63 -3.13 -23.74
C LYS A 296 -15.01 -1.84 -23.01
N MET A 297 -14.21 -0.80 -23.21
CA MET A 297 -14.53 0.55 -22.75
C MET A 297 -15.46 1.21 -23.74
N GLU A 298 -16.73 1.28 -23.40
CA GLU A 298 -17.78 1.82 -24.27
C GLU A 298 -18.76 2.69 -23.49
N SER A 299 -19.46 3.55 -24.24
CA SER A 299 -20.62 4.27 -23.74
C SER A 299 -21.86 3.66 -24.37
N LYS A 300 -22.86 3.34 -23.56
CA LYS A 300 -24.17 2.85 -24.01
C LYS A 300 -25.24 3.81 -23.53
N VAL A 301 -26.22 4.05 -24.37
CA VAL A 301 -27.49 4.67 -23.97
C VAL A 301 -28.42 3.56 -23.50
N ILE A 302 -28.94 3.67 -22.31
CA ILE A 302 -29.95 2.75 -21.77
C ILE A 302 -31.21 3.52 -21.42
N GLN A 303 -32.35 2.91 -21.65
CA GLN A 303 -33.64 3.41 -21.21
C GLN A 303 -33.78 3.13 -19.68
N TYR A 304 -33.96 4.19 -18.88
CA TYR A 304 -34.20 4.07 -17.44
C TYR A 304 -35.35 4.97 -17.03
N LYS A 305 -36.45 4.41 -16.58
CA LYS A 305 -37.67 5.14 -16.20
C LYS A 305 -38.16 6.09 -17.29
N GLY A 306 -38.20 5.60 -18.53
CA GLY A 306 -38.67 6.35 -19.72
C GLY A 306 -37.72 7.45 -20.19
N LYS A 307 -36.48 7.52 -19.67
CA LYS A 307 -35.48 8.51 -20.08
C LYS A 307 -34.20 7.84 -20.57
N ASP A 308 -33.62 8.40 -21.61
CA ASP A 308 -32.31 7.99 -22.07
C ASP A 308 -31.23 8.32 -21.06
N ARG A 309 -30.51 7.31 -20.63
CA ARG A 309 -29.39 7.46 -19.71
C ARG A 309 -28.12 6.91 -20.34
N ARG A 310 -27.11 7.77 -20.44
CA ARG A 310 -25.77 7.34 -20.85
C ARG A 310 -25.10 6.56 -19.74
N LEU A 311 -24.70 5.33 -20.00
CA LEU A 311 -23.93 4.48 -19.13
C LEU A 311 -22.53 4.29 -19.73
N ASP A 312 -21.52 4.88 -19.11
CA ASP A 312 -20.14 4.71 -19.50
C ASP A 312 -19.53 3.56 -18.69
N THR A 313 -18.91 2.60 -19.40
CA THR A 313 -18.09 1.56 -18.76
C THR A 313 -16.95 2.22 -17.98
N GLY A 314 -16.62 1.68 -16.82
CA GLY A 314 -15.53 2.17 -16.00
C GLY A 314 -14.65 1.06 -15.45
N VAL A 315 -13.41 1.42 -15.17
CA VAL A 315 -12.44 0.58 -14.44
C VAL A 315 -12.66 0.74 -12.96
N ASP A 316 -13.16 -0.30 -12.30
CA ASP A 316 -13.29 -0.35 -10.83
C ASP A 316 -11.99 -0.86 -10.21
N MET A 317 -11.20 0.04 -9.62
CA MET A 317 -9.94 -0.28 -8.94
C MET A 317 -9.68 0.70 -7.79
N MET A 318 -9.03 0.26 -6.72
CA MET A 318 -8.62 1.10 -5.59
C MET A 318 -9.76 1.88 -4.90
N GLY A 319 -11.01 1.39 -4.97
CA GLY A 319 -12.17 2.05 -4.37
C GLY A 319 -12.84 3.10 -5.25
N TYR A 320 -12.32 3.35 -6.44
CA TYR A 320 -12.84 4.27 -7.45
C TYR A 320 -13.26 3.55 -8.72
N VAL A 321 -14.13 4.18 -9.48
CA VAL A 321 -14.46 3.78 -10.85
C VAL A 321 -14.06 4.92 -11.79
N VAL A 322 -13.08 4.68 -12.65
CA VAL A 322 -12.64 5.64 -13.67
C VAL A 322 -13.33 5.31 -14.98
N HIS A 323 -14.18 6.21 -15.44
CA HIS A 323 -14.96 6.03 -16.67
C HIS A 323 -14.16 6.42 -17.91
N ARG A 324 -14.63 5.96 -19.07
CA ARG A 324 -14.01 6.23 -20.37
C ARG A 324 -13.77 7.72 -20.65
N ASN A 325 -14.68 8.58 -20.20
CA ASN A 325 -14.62 10.03 -20.37
C ASN A 325 -13.75 10.73 -19.28
N GLY A 326 -12.96 10.00 -18.54
CA GLY A 326 -12.12 10.52 -17.45
C GLY A 326 -12.89 10.88 -16.17
N LYS A 327 -14.22 10.76 -16.14
CA LYS A 327 -15.00 10.96 -14.91
C LYS A 327 -14.64 9.89 -13.89
N VAL A 328 -14.45 10.31 -12.64
CA VAL A 328 -14.16 9.41 -11.51
C VAL A 328 -15.36 9.36 -10.57
N THR A 329 -15.84 8.17 -10.27
CA THR A 329 -16.89 7.94 -9.28
C THR A 329 -16.41 7.02 -8.17
N ILE A 330 -17.08 7.05 -7.02
CA ILE A 330 -16.80 6.15 -5.90
C ILE A 330 -17.37 4.78 -6.23
N ARG A 331 -16.65 3.71 -5.87
CA ARG A 331 -17.16 2.34 -5.94
C ARG A 331 -18.53 2.23 -5.26
N ALA A 332 -19.51 1.62 -5.93
CA ALA A 332 -20.89 1.55 -5.46
C ALA A 332 -21.03 1.05 -4.00
N ARG A 333 -20.31 -0.02 -3.63
CA ARG A 333 -20.33 -0.55 -2.25
C ARG A 333 -19.90 0.50 -1.23
N THR A 334 -18.81 1.21 -1.50
CA THR A 334 -18.28 2.28 -0.62
C THR A 334 -19.28 3.43 -0.50
N PHE A 335 -19.85 3.87 -1.63
CA PHE A 335 -20.87 4.93 -1.67
C PHE A 335 -22.10 4.55 -0.86
N ILE A 336 -22.66 3.35 -1.05
CA ILE A 336 -23.85 2.87 -0.33
C ILE A 336 -23.60 2.83 1.17
N HIS A 337 -22.44 2.35 1.62
CA HIS A 337 -22.09 2.34 3.05
C HIS A 337 -22.00 3.75 3.64
N ALA A 338 -21.33 4.66 2.96
CA ALA A 338 -21.23 6.05 3.40
C ALA A 338 -22.63 6.72 3.44
N ARG A 339 -23.42 6.57 2.36
CA ARG A 339 -24.78 7.12 2.27
C ARG A 339 -25.68 6.64 3.41
N ARG A 340 -25.65 5.35 3.77
CA ARG A 340 -26.44 4.82 4.90
C ARG A 340 -26.11 5.52 6.22
N MET A 341 -24.84 5.82 6.48
CA MET A 341 -24.42 6.53 7.70
C MET A 341 -24.81 8.02 7.66
N VAL A 342 -24.70 8.66 6.49
CA VAL A 342 -25.16 10.05 6.30
C VAL A 342 -26.66 10.17 6.56
N LEU A 343 -27.48 9.30 5.97
CA LEU A 343 -28.93 9.28 6.19
C LEU A 343 -29.31 8.99 7.65
N ARG A 344 -28.53 8.14 8.35
CA ARG A 344 -28.73 7.91 9.78
C ARG A 344 -28.45 9.18 10.60
N TYR A 345 -27.38 9.90 10.28
CA TYR A 345 -27.11 11.19 10.91
C TYR A 345 -28.22 12.20 10.67
N GLN A 346 -28.69 12.33 9.43
CA GLN A 346 -29.77 13.25 9.08
C GLN A 346 -31.08 12.96 9.82
N ARG A 347 -31.38 11.68 10.08
CA ARG A 347 -32.59 11.29 10.83
C ARG A 347 -32.44 11.48 12.34
N ASN A 348 -31.29 11.10 12.90
CA ASN A 348 -31.12 10.98 14.35
C ASN A 348 -30.31 12.12 14.99
N GLY A 349 -29.75 13.03 14.19
CA GLY A 349 -28.89 14.14 14.65
C GLY A 349 -27.55 13.70 15.27
N ARG A 350 -27.30 12.39 15.44
CA ARG A 350 -26.13 11.85 16.14
C ARG A 350 -25.57 10.58 15.52
N LEU A 351 -24.26 10.37 15.68
CA LEU A 351 -23.55 9.14 15.35
C LEU A 351 -22.68 8.70 16.53
N THR A 352 -22.51 7.39 16.70
CA THR A 352 -21.54 6.87 17.65
C THR A 352 -20.10 7.16 17.17
N TYR A 353 -19.13 7.12 18.09
CA TYR A 353 -17.69 7.27 17.74
C TYR A 353 -17.26 6.34 16.60
N LYS A 354 -17.64 5.06 16.67
CA LYS A 354 -17.30 4.08 15.63
C LYS A 354 -17.89 4.45 14.26
N GLN A 355 -19.13 4.93 14.23
CA GLN A 355 -19.79 5.36 13.00
C GLN A 355 -19.18 6.64 12.44
N ALA A 356 -18.90 7.64 13.27
CA ALA A 356 -18.26 8.88 12.89
C ALA A 356 -16.85 8.64 12.34
N LYS A 357 -16.03 7.83 13.02
CA LYS A 357 -14.68 7.45 12.57
C LYS A 357 -14.70 6.72 11.23
N ARG A 358 -15.66 5.80 11.04
CA ARG A 358 -15.84 5.10 9.75
C ARG A 358 -16.29 6.05 8.64
N LEU A 359 -17.20 7.00 8.93
CA LEU A 359 -17.65 7.94 7.92
C LEU A 359 -16.54 8.90 7.50
N ILE A 360 -15.72 9.39 8.44
CA ILE A 360 -14.53 10.20 8.13
C ILE A 360 -13.56 9.45 7.20
N SER A 361 -13.38 8.15 7.37
CA SER A 361 -12.48 7.37 6.50
C SER A 361 -12.91 7.38 5.02
N PHE A 362 -14.18 7.65 4.73
CA PHE A 362 -14.66 7.78 3.36
C PHE A 362 -14.51 9.20 2.79
N LYS A 363 -14.18 10.23 3.61
CA LYS A 363 -14.04 11.63 3.14
C LYS A 363 -13.10 11.72 1.93
N GLY A 364 -11.95 11.04 1.99
CA GLY A 364 -10.98 11.04 0.88
C GLY A 364 -11.57 10.52 -0.44
N ALA A 365 -12.42 9.48 -0.39
CA ALA A 365 -13.07 8.97 -1.59
C ALA A 365 -14.00 10.02 -2.25
N PHE A 366 -14.75 10.78 -1.44
CA PHE A 366 -15.59 11.87 -1.96
C PHE A 366 -14.78 13.05 -2.47
N THR A 367 -13.71 13.44 -1.78
CA THR A 367 -12.86 14.57 -2.14
C THR A 367 -12.16 14.35 -3.49
N HIS A 368 -11.76 13.12 -3.77
CA HIS A 368 -11.00 12.78 -4.99
C HIS A 368 -11.85 12.22 -6.14
N SER A 369 -13.17 12.38 -6.08
CA SER A 369 -14.10 11.91 -7.11
C SER A 369 -15.03 13.01 -7.59
N ASN A 370 -15.69 12.81 -8.74
CA ASN A 370 -16.65 13.74 -9.31
C ASN A 370 -18.02 13.66 -8.59
N CYS A 371 -18.02 13.90 -7.27
CA CYS A 371 -19.19 13.77 -6.41
C CYS A 371 -19.78 15.12 -5.95
N ARG A 372 -19.56 16.22 -6.70
CA ARG A 372 -20.00 17.56 -6.31
C ARG A 372 -21.49 17.64 -5.98
N GLU A 373 -22.35 17.04 -6.81
CA GLU A 373 -23.79 17.00 -6.59
C GLU A 373 -24.18 16.21 -5.35
N VAL A 374 -23.49 15.08 -5.12
CA VAL A 374 -23.68 14.28 -3.90
C VAL A 374 -23.24 15.05 -2.66
N TRP A 375 -22.13 15.78 -2.78
CA TRP A 375 -21.60 16.62 -1.70
C TRP A 375 -22.62 17.68 -1.26
N LYS A 376 -23.22 18.39 -2.23
CA LYS A 376 -24.28 19.37 -2.01
C LYS A 376 -25.56 18.73 -1.46
N LYS A 377 -26.06 17.68 -2.14
CA LYS A 377 -27.32 17.00 -1.78
C LYS A 377 -27.39 16.52 -0.34
N TYR A 378 -26.26 16.04 0.20
CA TYR A 378 -26.19 15.47 1.55
C TYR A 378 -25.53 16.40 2.57
N ASP A 379 -25.20 17.64 2.20
CA ASP A 379 -24.42 18.58 3.02
C ASP A 379 -23.23 17.90 3.70
N LEU A 380 -22.38 17.25 2.89
CA LEU A 380 -21.28 16.46 3.41
C LEU A 380 -20.26 17.28 4.19
N SER A 381 -20.16 18.59 3.95
CA SER A 381 -19.30 19.49 4.72
C SER A 381 -19.70 19.51 6.19
N LYS A 382 -20.99 19.71 6.48
CA LYS A 382 -21.55 19.68 7.83
C LYS A 382 -21.40 18.32 8.48
N VAL A 383 -21.71 17.25 7.74
CA VAL A 383 -21.64 15.86 8.22
C VAL A 383 -20.21 15.49 8.60
N PHE A 384 -19.21 15.77 7.76
CA PHE A 384 -17.82 15.47 8.07
C PHE A 384 -17.26 16.36 9.18
N GLY A 385 -17.69 17.62 9.27
CA GLY A 385 -17.37 18.52 10.37
C GLY A 385 -17.88 17.99 11.73
N TYR A 386 -19.13 17.54 11.76
CA TYR A 386 -19.70 16.88 12.93
C TYR A 386 -18.91 15.61 13.32
N CYS A 387 -18.65 14.74 12.36
CA CYS A 387 -17.89 13.51 12.61
C CYS A 387 -16.49 13.80 13.17
N ALA A 388 -15.79 14.82 12.66
CA ALA A 388 -14.48 15.23 13.16
C ALA A 388 -14.54 15.66 14.63
N LYS A 389 -15.56 16.46 14.99
CA LYS A 389 -15.80 16.87 16.40
C LYS A 389 -16.06 15.68 17.31
N VAL A 390 -16.92 14.73 16.89
CA VAL A 390 -17.21 13.51 17.67
C VAL A 390 -15.95 12.69 17.92
N VAL A 391 -15.12 12.51 16.89
CA VAL A 391 -13.87 11.73 17.01
C VAL A 391 -12.86 12.46 17.91
N SER A 392 -12.64 13.76 17.69
CA SER A 392 -11.72 14.56 18.49
C SER A 392 -12.10 14.57 19.98
N ASN A 393 -13.39 14.81 20.30
CA ASN A 393 -13.87 14.85 21.67
C ASN A 393 -13.71 13.50 22.38
N TYR A 394 -13.97 12.39 21.69
CA TYR A 394 -13.77 11.05 22.25
C TYR A 394 -12.29 10.79 22.54
N GLU A 395 -11.40 11.14 21.62
CA GLU A 395 -9.96 10.92 21.79
C GLU A 395 -9.37 11.78 22.92
N LYS A 396 -9.81 13.04 23.04
CA LYS A 396 -9.44 13.92 24.16
C LYS A 396 -9.89 13.34 25.51
N ARG A 397 -11.14 12.89 25.65
CA ARG A 397 -11.64 12.23 26.88
C ARG A 397 -10.84 10.98 27.22
N LYS A 398 -10.48 10.19 26.24
CA LYS A 398 -9.65 8.99 26.45
C LYS A 398 -8.21 9.32 26.90
N GLN A 399 -7.64 10.42 26.43
CA GLN A 399 -6.32 10.90 26.91
C GLN A 399 -6.41 11.43 28.34
N ASN A 400 -7.40 12.25 28.65
CA ASN A 400 -7.60 12.80 30.00
C ASN A 400 -7.92 11.70 31.03
N GLY A 401 -8.76 10.71 30.70
CA GLY A 401 -9.04 9.56 31.56
C GLY A 401 -7.83 8.66 31.80
N ARG A 402 -6.85 8.62 30.88
CA ARG A 402 -5.57 7.93 31.07
C ARG A 402 -4.61 8.71 31.98
N ASN A 403 -4.65 10.03 31.93
CA ASN A 403 -3.83 10.88 32.81
C ASN A 403 -4.34 10.87 34.26
N MET A 404 -5.66 10.74 34.50
CA MET A 404 -6.21 10.57 35.85
C MET A 404 -5.92 9.19 36.47
N GLY A 405 -5.82 8.13 35.66
CA GLY A 405 -5.45 6.78 36.17
C GLY A 405 -3.98 6.60 36.50
N THR A 406 -3.12 7.55 36.14
CA THR A 406 -1.67 7.50 36.44
C THR A 406 -1.29 8.30 37.72
N VAL A 407 -2.24 9.00 38.35
CA VAL A 407 -2.06 9.78 39.57
C VAL A 407 -2.56 9.01 40.83
N GLN A 408 -3.17 7.84 40.64
CA GLN A 408 -3.68 6.98 41.73
C GLN A 408 -3.08 5.56 41.74
N GLN A 409 -1.80 5.42 41.42
CA GLN A 409 -1.03 4.21 41.76
C GLN A 409 0.39 4.59 42.14
#